data_df6c1beb500f234891e8d87405633f3c
#
_entry.id   df6c1beb500f234891e8d87405633f3c
#
_cell.length_a   1.000
_cell.length_b   1.000
_cell.length_c   1.000
_cell.angle_alpha   90.00
_cell.angle_beta   90.00
_cell.angle_gamma   90.00
#
_symmetry.space_group_name_H-M   'P 1'
#
loop_
_entity.id
_entity.type
_entity.pdbx_description
1 polymer ?
#
loop_
_entity_poly.entity_id
_entity_poly.type
_entity_poly.pdbx_seq_one_letter_code
_entity_poly.pdbx_strand_id
1 'polypeptide(L)'
;MTVFSKFSANASKSKQATSRKRALEKIQLDDIQPSSSKYPYIDFRPNREIGNEVLTVEGLSKTIDGEKVLDNISFTLGHDDKVAFVGSNELAKTTLFQILMGEMEPDEGTYKWGITTSRAYFPLDSGSEFDNDYSIVDWLTQYSEEKDATYVRGFLGRMLFAGDDGVKKVKVLSGGEKVRCLLSKMMISGANVLIFDEPTNHLDMESITALNNGMTKFPGVILFSSRDHQIVQTTANRIMEIVPGGKMIDKITTYDEYLESDEMARKRQTYTVQNDDED
;
A
#
# COMPACT_ATOMS: atom_id res chain seq x y z
N MET A 1 -2.97 -22.88 49.17
CA MET A 1 -2.03 -23.29 48.09
C MET A 1 -2.32 -22.61 46.76
N THR A 2 -2.45 -21.26 46.71
CA THR A 2 -2.96 -20.60 45.48
C THR A 2 -2.31 -19.23 45.17
N VAL A 3 -1.20 -18.90 45.77
CA VAL A 3 -0.52 -17.62 45.57
C VAL A 3 0.74 -17.74 44.69
N PHE A 4 1.38 -18.91 44.65
CA PHE A 4 2.61 -19.13 43.90
C PHE A 4 2.39 -19.36 42.38
N SER A 5 1.21 -19.78 41.93
CA SER A 5 0.95 -20.04 40.51
C SER A 5 0.71 -18.76 39.68
N LYS A 6 0.27 -17.67 40.33
CA LYS A 6 0.05 -16.37 39.62
C LYS A 6 1.36 -15.63 39.34
N PHE A 7 2.40 -15.82 40.15
CA PHE A 7 3.69 -15.16 39.91
C PHE A 7 4.56 -15.86 38.87
N SER A 8 4.42 -17.17 38.70
CA SER A 8 5.19 -17.92 37.70
C SER A 8 4.66 -17.61 36.25
N ALA A 9 3.37 -17.43 36.10
CA ALA A 9 2.76 -17.09 34.80
C ALA A 9 3.15 -15.67 34.32
N ASN A 10 3.28 -14.69 35.22
CA ASN A 10 3.71 -13.34 34.89
C ASN A 10 5.21 -13.28 34.58
N ALA A 11 6.05 -14.03 35.28
CA ALA A 11 7.48 -14.09 34.99
C ALA A 11 7.79 -14.76 33.65
N SER A 12 7.02 -15.78 33.27
CA SER A 12 7.15 -16.44 31.96
C SER A 12 6.72 -15.53 30.83
N LYS A 13 5.62 -14.80 30.95
CA LYS A 13 5.16 -13.82 29.96
C LYS A 13 6.13 -12.65 29.83
N SER A 14 6.69 -12.17 30.93
CA SER A 14 7.71 -11.12 30.92
C SER A 14 8.99 -11.56 30.23
N LYS A 15 9.47 -12.80 30.50
CA LYS A 15 10.63 -13.37 29.81
C LYS A 15 10.39 -13.58 28.31
N GLN A 16 9.19 -14.02 27.92
CA GLN A 16 8.84 -14.16 26.51
C GLN A 16 8.74 -12.79 25.80
N ALA A 17 8.16 -11.78 26.44
CA ALA A 17 8.10 -10.43 25.90
C ALA A 17 9.50 -9.82 25.74
N THR A 18 10.37 -10.00 26.75
CA THR A 18 11.77 -9.54 26.71
C THR A 18 12.59 -10.29 25.67
N SER A 19 12.38 -11.61 25.52
CA SER A 19 13.04 -12.42 24.50
C SER A 19 12.60 -12.02 23.08
N ARG A 20 11.30 -11.77 22.86
CA ARG A 20 10.79 -11.27 21.58
C ARG A 20 11.31 -9.86 21.26
N LYS A 21 11.36 -8.98 22.27
CA LYS A 21 11.93 -7.64 22.11
C LYS A 21 13.42 -7.70 21.74
N ARG A 22 14.21 -8.55 22.42
CA ARG A 22 15.63 -8.77 22.08
C ARG A 22 15.82 -9.43 20.71
N ALA A 23 14.93 -10.34 20.30
CA ALA A 23 14.97 -10.93 18.96
C ALA A 23 14.65 -9.90 17.89
N LEU A 24 13.68 -9.03 18.13
CA LEU A 24 13.36 -7.89 17.23
C LEU A 24 14.51 -6.87 17.19
N GLU A 25 15.10 -6.53 18.32
CA GLU A 25 16.26 -5.64 18.39
C GLU A 25 17.49 -6.24 17.68
N LYS A 26 17.71 -7.55 17.78
CA LYS A 26 18.80 -8.26 17.10
C LYS A 26 18.57 -8.32 15.59
N ILE A 27 17.34 -8.56 15.14
CA ILE A 27 16.98 -8.51 13.71
C ILE A 27 17.16 -7.08 13.18
N GLN A 28 16.82 -6.06 13.96
CA GLN A 28 17.01 -4.65 13.57
C GLN A 28 18.48 -4.24 13.54
N LEU A 29 19.33 -4.77 14.43
CA LEU A 29 20.76 -4.46 14.48
C LEU A 29 21.56 -5.20 13.40
N ASP A 30 21.19 -6.42 13.04
CA ASP A 30 21.83 -7.17 11.97
C ASP A 30 21.49 -6.63 10.56
N ASP A 31 20.35 -5.90 10.43
CA ASP A 31 19.94 -5.21 9.19
C ASP A 31 20.53 -3.80 9.05
N ILE A 32 21.19 -3.25 10.08
CA ILE A 32 21.89 -1.96 10.00
C ILE A 32 23.35 -2.19 9.56
N GLN A 33 23.56 -2.80 8.41
CA GLN A 33 24.80 -2.57 7.70
C GLN A 33 24.69 -1.20 7.02
N PRO A 34 25.67 -0.29 7.19
CA PRO A 34 25.75 0.90 6.35
C PRO A 34 25.91 0.39 4.93
N SER A 35 24.82 0.42 4.20
CA SER A 35 24.77 -0.01 2.82
C SER A 35 25.71 0.91 2.01
N SER A 36 26.79 0.36 1.51
CA SER A 36 27.52 0.94 0.37
C SER A 36 26.67 0.86 -0.92
N SER A 37 25.44 0.41 -0.78
CA SER A 37 24.46 0.24 -1.83
C SER A 37 23.95 1.60 -2.29
N LYS A 38 24.06 1.84 -3.59
CA LYS A 38 23.46 3.00 -4.27
C LYS A 38 21.93 2.88 -4.42
N TYR A 39 21.32 1.84 -3.87
CA TYR A 39 19.90 1.49 -4.06
C TYR A 39 19.13 1.59 -2.76
N PRO A 40 17.87 2.08 -2.79
CA PRO A 40 17.03 2.07 -1.62
C PRO A 40 16.70 0.62 -1.20
N TYR A 41 16.60 0.40 0.10
CA TYR A 41 16.17 -0.87 0.68
C TYR A 41 14.72 -0.79 1.09
N ILE A 42 13.85 -1.47 0.34
CA ILE A 42 12.41 -1.48 0.56
C ILE A 42 11.98 -2.86 1.06
N ASP A 43 11.48 -2.89 2.30
CA ASP A 43 10.97 -4.09 2.95
C ASP A 43 9.78 -3.71 3.84
N PHE A 44 8.60 -4.13 3.43
CA PHE A 44 7.36 -3.86 4.14
C PHE A 44 7.08 -5.00 5.11
N ARG A 45 7.04 -4.70 6.41
CA ARG A 45 6.79 -5.68 7.48
C ARG A 45 5.54 -5.31 8.26
N PRO A 46 4.49 -6.13 8.22
CA PRO A 46 3.29 -5.85 9.01
C PRO A 46 3.55 -6.11 10.49
N ASN A 47 3.03 -5.22 11.33
CA ASN A 47 3.09 -5.36 12.80
C ASN A 47 2.09 -6.39 13.33
N ARG A 48 1.08 -6.72 12.53
CA ARG A 48 -0.01 -7.63 12.88
C ARG A 48 -0.34 -8.54 11.71
N GLU A 49 -0.60 -9.81 11.99
CA GLU A 49 -1.15 -10.74 11.01
C GLU A 49 -2.55 -10.29 10.58
N ILE A 50 -2.84 -10.45 9.30
CA ILE A 50 -4.14 -10.13 8.71
C ILE A 50 -5.08 -11.33 8.79
N GLY A 51 -6.33 -11.09 9.16
CA GLY A 51 -7.36 -12.13 9.17
C GLY A 51 -7.91 -12.44 7.78
N ASN A 52 -8.81 -13.40 7.69
CA ASN A 52 -9.37 -13.87 6.42
C ASN A 52 -10.28 -12.84 5.74
N GLU A 53 -11.03 -12.08 6.54
CA GLU A 53 -11.91 -11.02 6.03
C GLU A 53 -11.14 -9.70 5.97
N VAL A 54 -10.80 -9.25 4.78
CA VAL A 54 -9.98 -8.05 4.59
C VAL A 54 -10.81 -6.86 4.15
N LEU A 55 -11.60 -7.00 3.09
CA LEU A 55 -12.43 -5.92 2.56
C LEU A 55 -13.67 -6.50 1.89
N THR A 56 -14.82 -5.88 2.14
CA THR A 56 -16.06 -6.13 1.40
C THR A 56 -16.55 -4.82 0.80
N VAL A 57 -16.80 -4.83 -0.51
CA VAL A 57 -17.34 -3.69 -1.28
C VAL A 57 -18.65 -4.15 -1.92
N GLU A 58 -19.71 -3.38 -1.76
CA GLU A 58 -21.06 -3.72 -2.26
C GLU A 58 -21.70 -2.53 -2.97
N GLY A 59 -21.95 -2.69 -4.26
CA GLY A 59 -22.71 -1.75 -5.09
C GLY A 59 -22.14 -0.34 -5.16
N LEU A 60 -20.82 -0.20 -5.17
CA LEU A 60 -20.14 1.09 -5.11
C LEU A 60 -20.26 1.82 -6.43
N SER A 61 -20.80 3.05 -6.39
CA SER A 61 -20.90 3.94 -7.54
C SER A 61 -20.43 5.34 -7.21
N LYS A 62 -19.81 6.00 -8.19
CA LYS A 62 -19.33 7.39 -8.06
C LYS A 62 -19.31 8.08 -9.42
N THR A 63 -19.83 9.31 -9.43
CA THR A 63 -19.76 10.23 -10.57
C THR A 63 -18.88 11.42 -10.21
N ILE A 64 -17.94 11.77 -11.09
CA ILE A 64 -17.05 12.92 -10.95
C ILE A 64 -17.23 13.81 -12.19
N ASP A 65 -17.58 15.07 -11.96
CA ASP A 65 -17.78 16.08 -13.02
C ASP A 65 -18.69 15.60 -14.17
N GLY A 66 -19.76 14.86 -13.81
CA GLY A 66 -20.75 14.33 -14.76
C GLY A 66 -20.36 12.99 -15.41
N GLU A 67 -19.15 12.50 -15.19
CA GLU A 67 -18.70 11.19 -15.68
C GLU A 67 -18.86 10.12 -14.59
N LYS A 68 -19.54 9.02 -14.92
CA LYS A 68 -19.67 7.86 -14.05
C LYS A 68 -18.38 7.04 -14.09
N VAL A 69 -17.52 7.23 -13.09
CA VAL A 69 -16.20 6.58 -13.01
C VAL A 69 -16.24 5.21 -12.35
N LEU A 70 -17.21 4.98 -11.45
CA LEU A 70 -17.50 3.69 -10.81
C LEU A 70 -18.99 3.41 -10.91
N ASP A 71 -19.35 2.22 -11.38
CA ASP A 71 -20.73 1.79 -11.58
C ASP A 71 -21.00 0.42 -10.96
N ASN A 72 -21.70 0.42 -9.83
CA ASN A 72 -22.18 -0.77 -9.15
C ASN A 72 -21.08 -1.84 -8.93
N ILE A 73 -19.94 -1.42 -8.39
CA ILE A 73 -18.78 -2.28 -8.17
C ILE A 73 -18.97 -3.07 -6.86
N SER A 74 -18.81 -4.39 -6.94
CA SER A 74 -18.86 -5.29 -5.78
C SER A 74 -17.73 -6.31 -5.86
N PHE A 75 -17.01 -6.47 -4.76
CA PHE A 75 -15.97 -7.49 -4.61
C PHE A 75 -15.63 -7.72 -3.13
N THR A 76 -14.97 -8.82 -2.85
CA THR A 76 -14.40 -9.13 -1.53
C THR A 76 -12.93 -9.48 -1.66
N LEU A 77 -12.12 -9.08 -0.67
CA LEU A 77 -10.70 -9.44 -0.59
C LEU A 77 -10.44 -10.32 0.62
N GLY A 78 -9.62 -11.34 0.40
CA GLY A 78 -9.06 -12.22 1.42
C GLY A 78 -7.58 -11.89 1.69
N HIS A 79 -6.99 -12.61 2.65
CA HIS A 79 -5.63 -12.35 3.16
C HIS A 79 -4.49 -12.60 2.16
N ASP A 80 -4.73 -13.33 1.07
CA ASP A 80 -3.72 -13.64 0.04
C ASP A 80 -3.81 -12.74 -1.20
N ASP A 81 -4.77 -11.80 -1.22
CA ASP A 81 -5.04 -11.00 -2.41
C ASP A 81 -3.97 -9.92 -2.65
N LYS A 82 -3.41 -9.93 -3.85
CA LYS A 82 -2.57 -8.88 -4.41
C LYS A 82 -3.20 -8.42 -5.72
N VAL A 83 -3.91 -7.31 -5.65
CA VAL A 83 -4.82 -6.87 -6.70
C VAL A 83 -4.21 -5.71 -7.46
N ALA A 84 -4.04 -5.88 -8.77
CA ALA A 84 -3.76 -4.78 -9.68
C ALA A 84 -5.07 -4.25 -10.27
N PHE A 85 -5.30 -2.96 -10.10
CA PHE A 85 -6.39 -2.24 -10.76
C PHE A 85 -5.87 -1.66 -12.07
N VAL A 86 -6.48 -2.07 -13.16
CA VAL A 86 -6.09 -1.68 -14.52
C VAL A 86 -7.27 -1.00 -15.23
N GLY A 87 -7.03 -0.46 -16.39
CA GLY A 87 -8.02 0.25 -17.18
C GLY A 87 -7.48 1.59 -17.68
N SER A 88 -8.14 2.15 -18.67
CA SER A 88 -7.74 3.41 -19.32
C SER A 88 -8.09 4.66 -18.51
N ASN A 89 -9.06 4.57 -17.59
CA ASN A 89 -9.49 5.70 -16.78
C ASN A 89 -8.71 5.76 -15.45
N GLU A 90 -7.67 6.60 -15.43
CA GLU A 90 -6.85 6.83 -14.22
C GLU A 90 -7.67 7.43 -13.07
N LEU A 91 -8.62 8.33 -13.40
CA LEU A 91 -9.49 8.94 -12.40
C LEU A 91 -10.35 7.90 -11.67
N ALA A 92 -10.84 6.90 -12.37
CA ALA A 92 -11.63 5.83 -11.77
C ALA A 92 -10.85 5.03 -10.74
N LYS A 93 -9.60 4.68 -11.05
CA LYS A 93 -8.71 3.95 -10.12
C LYS A 93 -8.38 4.78 -8.88
N THR A 94 -7.98 6.02 -9.07
CA THR A 94 -7.69 6.95 -7.96
C THR A 94 -8.93 7.20 -7.10
N THR A 95 -10.09 7.38 -7.71
CA THR A 95 -11.37 7.57 -7.00
C THR A 95 -11.70 6.37 -6.11
N LEU A 96 -11.53 5.15 -6.62
CA LEU A 96 -11.75 3.94 -5.83
C LEU A 96 -10.82 3.90 -4.60
N PHE A 97 -9.53 4.17 -4.78
CA PHE A 97 -8.59 4.20 -3.66
C PHE A 97 -8.93 5.27 -2.62
N GLN A 98 -9.30 6.47 -3.06
CA GLN A 98 -9.71 7.56 -2.16
C GLN A 98 -10.97 7.21 -1.36
N ILE A 99 -11.95 6.57 -1.98
CA ILE A 99 -13.16 6.09 -1.28
C ILE A 99 -12.77 5.05 -0.23
N LEU A 100 -11.98 4.04 -0.60
CA LEU A 100 -11.56 2.97 0.32
C LEU A 100 -10.71 3.48 1.50
N MET A 101 -10.00 4.60 1.31
CA MET A 101 -9.26 5.28 2.38
C MET A 101 -10.09 6.26 3.19
N GLY A 102 -11.37 6.43 2.87
CA GLY A 102 -12.26 7.36 3.58
C GLY A 102 -12.03 8.84 3.24
N GLU A 103 -11.29 9.14 2.17
CA GLU A 103 -11.02 10.50 1.72
C GLU A 103 -12.13 11.07 0.83
N MET A 104 -12.99 10.21 0.31
CA MET A 104 -14.11 10.55 -0.56
C MET A 104 -15.31 9.65 -0.23
N GLU A 105 -16.50 10.23 -0.19
CA GLU A 105 -17.74 9.47 -0.03
C GLU A 105 -18.20 8.90 -1.38
N PRO A 106 -18.70 7.63 -1.42
CA PRO A 106 -19.36 7.11 -2.61
C PRO A 106 -20.73 7.78 -2.79
N ASP A 107 -21.25 7.77 -4.04
CA ASP A 107 -22.64 8.22 -4.30
C ASP A 107 -23.63 7.12 -3.92
N GLU A 108 -23.26 5.85 -4.13
CA GLU A 108 -24.03 4.68 -3.77
C GLU A 108 -23.10 3.57 -3.29
N GLY A 109 -23.69 2.63 -2.55
CA GLY A 109 -22.98 1.45 -2.07
C GLY A 109 -22.21 1.65 -0.77
N THR A 110 -21.60 0.58 -0.32
CA THR A 110 -20.89 0.51 0.96
C THR A 110 -19.58 -0.23 0.82
N TYR A 111 -18.66 0.03 1.74
CA TYR A 111 -17.45 -0.76 1.91
C TYR A 111 -17.14 -0.96 3.40
N LYS A 112 -16.53 -2.08 3.71
CA LYS A 112 -16.15 -2.42 5.09
C LYS A 112 -14.79 -3.11 5.11
N TRP A 113 -13.86 -2.53 5.85
CA TRP A 113 -12.59 -3.15 6.17
C TRP A 113 -12.72 -4.15 7.33
N GLY A 114 -12.01 -5.26 7.24
CA GLY A 114 -11.90 -6.23 8.34
C GLY A 114 -11.24 -5.62 9.57
N ILE A 115 -11.63 -6.09 10.75
CA ILE A 115 -11.17 -5.56 12.05
C ILE A 115 -9.68 -5.74 12.31
N THR A 116 -9.03 -6.67 11.62
CA THR A 116 -7.58 -6.93 11.75
C THR A 116 -6.74 -6.08 10.80
N THR A 117 -7.38 -5.31 9.90
CA THR A 117 -6.68 -4.55 8.88
C THR A 117 -6.10 -3.25 9.42
N SER A 118 -4.90 -2.94 8.96
CA SER A 118 -4.28 -1.62 9.07
C SER A 118 -3.78 -1.21 7.69
N ARG A 119 -4.01 0.04 7.28
CA ARG A 119 -3.81 0.48 5.91
C ARG A 119 -2.73 1.55 5.84
N ALA A 120 -1.87 1.45 4.83
CA ALA A 120 -0.97 2.51 4.41
C ALA A 120 -1.23 2.84 2.94
N TYR A 121 -1.29 4.12 2.62
CA TYR A 121 -1.68 4.62 1.32
C TYR A 121 -0.57 5.48 0.69
N PHE A 122 -0.22 5.13 -0.53
CA PHE A 122 0.63 5.91 -1.40
C PHE A 122 -0.27 6.61 -2.44
N PRO A 123 -0.62 7.90 -2.24
CA PRO A 123 -1.56 8.60 -3.12
C PRO A 123 -0.91 9.01 -4.43
N LEU A 124 -1.72 9.21 -5.47
CA LEU A 124 -1.28 9.77 -6.75
C LEU A 124 -0.74 11.19 -6.58
N ASP A 125 -1.46 12.03 -5.83
CA ASP A 125 -1.05 13.38 -5.44
C ASP A 125 -0.74 13.43 -3.94
N SER A 126 0.52 13.67 -3.63
CA SER A 126 1.03 13.78 -2.26
C SER A 126 1.33 15.21 -1.83
N GLY A 127 0.98 16.21 -2.64
CA GLY A 127 1.34 17.60 -2.39
C GLY A 127 0.96 18.10 -1.00
N SER A 128 -0.24 17.79 -0.55
CA SER A 128 -0.76 18.19 0.77
C SER A 128 0.01 17.55 1.95
N GLU A 129 0.58 16.38 1.78
CA GLU A 129 1.36 15.70 2.84
C GLU A 129 2.69 16.43 3.13
N PHE A 130 3.23 17.16 2.17
CA PHE A 130 4.50 17.85 2.23
C PHE A 130 4.39 19.38 2.34
N ASP A 131 3.19 19.92 2.37
CA ASP A 131 2.93 21.36 2.53
C ASP A 131 2.92 21.77 4.01
N ASN A 132 4.08 21.60 4.66
CA ASN A 132 4.28 21.95 6.06
C ASN A 132 5.76 22.22 6.35
N ASP A 133 6.07 22.68 7.57
CA ASP A 133 7.40 23.04 8.01
C ASP A 133 8.15 21.95 8.78
N TYR A 134 7.65 20.72 8.80
CA TYR A 134 8.36 19.61 9.44
C TYR A 134 9.71 19.32 8.74
N SER A 135 10.70 18.93 9.55
CA SER A 135 11.86 18.22 9.01
C SER A 135 11.45 16.81 8.54
N ILE A 136 12.25 16.19 7.69
CA ILE A 136 11.95 14.81 7.24
C ILE A 136 11.82 13.85 8.42
N VAL A 137 12.71 13.97 9.43
CA VAL A 137 12.67 13.13 10.63
C VAL A 137 11.38 13.36 11.41
N ASP A 138 11.01 14.61 11.68
CA ASP A 138 9.80 14.94 12.44
C ASP A 138 8.54 14.53 11.69
N TRP A 139 8.53 14.71 10.37
CA TRP A 139 7.43 14.28 9.51
C TRP A 139 7.24 12.76 9.58
N LEU A 140 8.30 11.97 9.45
CA LEU A 140 8.22 10.52 9.50
C LEU A 140 7.88 10.00 10.90
N THR A 141 8.35 10.66 11.95
CA THR A 141 8.09 10.30 13.35
C THR A 141 6.61 10.27 13.69
N GLN A 142 5.78 11.08 13.02
CA GLN A 142 4.33 11.11 13.24
C GLN A 142 3.68 9.75 12.97
N TYR A 143 4.22 8.97 12.03
CA TYR A 143 3.68 7.70 11.55
C TYR A 143 4.31 6.47 12.21
N SER A 144 5.28 6.67 13.11
CA SER A 144 5.98 5.61 13.83
C SER A 144 5.35 5.38 15.20
N GLU A 145 5.21 4.13 15.59
CA GLU A 145 4.90 3.77 17.00
C GLU A 145 6.10 4.07 17.89
N GLU A 146 7.30 3.72 17.45
CA GLU A 146 8.56 4.05 18.12
C GLU A 146 8.96 5.50 17.76
N LYS A 147 9.10 6.35 18.78
CA LYS A 147 9.41 7.78 18.61
C LYS A 147 10.89 8.13 18.72
N ASP A 148 11.76 7.15 18.93
CA ASP A 148 13.20 7.41 18.97
C ASP A 148 13.72 7.87 17.60
N ALA A 149 14.43 8.99 17.59
CA ALA A 149 14.99 9.58 16.37
C ALA A 149 15.98 8.64 15.66
N THR A 150 16.72 7.82 16.38
CA THR A 150 17.65 6.85 15.80
C THR A 150 16.91 5.78 15.02
N TYR A 151 15.79 5.29 15.57
CA TYR A 151 14.93 4.33 14.90
C TYR A 151 14.34 4.91 13.60
N VAL A 152 13.79 6.12 13.65
CA VAL A 152 13.22 6.83 12.49
C VAL A 152 14.28 7.09 11.43
N ARG A 153 15.48 7.55 11.82
CA ARG A 153 16.62 7.77 10.90
C ARG A 153 17.08 6.48 10.23
N GLY A 154 16.91 5.34 10.87
CA GLY A 154 17.19 4.02 10.28
C GLY A 154 16.35 3.75 9.03
N PHE A 155 15.06 4.08 9.04
CA PHE A 155 14.20 3.97 7.86
C PHE A 155 14.60 4.95 6.75
N LEU A 156 14.90 6.18 7.13
CA LEU A 156 15.35 7.20 6.17
C LEU A 156 16.69 6.81 5.51
N GLY A 157 17.61 6.23 6.28
CA GLY A 157 18.88 5.73 5.76
C GLY A 157 18.70 4.63 4.72
N ARG A 158 17.75 3.71 4.91
CA ARG A 158 17.37 2.68 3.92
C ARG A 158 16.88 3.28 2.61
N MET A 159 16.26 4.46 2.68
CA MET A 159 15.76 5.21 1.53
C MET A 159 16.73 6.27 1.02
N LEU A 160 18.02 6.11 1.33
CA LEU A 160 19.12 6.94 0.86
C LEU A 160 19.11 8.41 1.37
N PHE A 161 18.44 8.66 2.49
CA PHE A 161 18.57 9.90 3.25
C PHE A 161 19.66 9.71 4.31
N ALA A 162 20.80 10.35 4.12
CA ALA A 162 21.95 10.19 4.99
C ALA A 162 22.36 11.52 5.66
N GLY A 163 23.01 11.42 6.82
CA GLY A 163 23.59 12.57 7.50
C GLY A 163 22.56 13.67 7.79
N ASP A 164 22.81 14.84 7.26
CA ASP A 164 22.01 16.05 7.50
C ASP A 164 20.71 16.11 6.67
N ASP A 165 20.45 15.14 5.79
CA ASP A 165 19.22 15.14 4.99
C ASP A 165 17.97 15.11 5.89
N GLY A 166 18.03 14.45 7.04
CA GLY A 166 16.92 14.34 7.98
C GLY A 166 16.41 15.69 8.53
N VAL A 167 17.20 16.75 8.48
CA VAL A 167 16.82 18.10 8.96
C VAL A 167 16.25 18.97 7.86
N LYS A 168 16.30 18.55 6.59
CA LYS A 168 15.65 19.25 5.49
C LYS A 168 14.15 19.37 5.74
N LYS A 169 13.56 20.50 5.35
CA LYS A 169 12.11 20.68 5.39
C LYS A 169 11.44 19.85 4.28
N VAL A 170 10.34 19.18 4.60
CA VAL A 170 9.64 18.34 3.60
C VAL A 170 9.08 19.14 2.43
N LYS A 171 8.78 20.42 2.61
CA LYS A 171 8.27 21.32 1.55
C LYS A 171 9.26 21.63 0.44
N VAL A 172 10.57 21.44 0.67
CA VAL A 172 11.63 21.73 -0.33
C VAL A 172 12.11 20.47 -1.05
N LEU A 173 11.54 19.31 -0.79
CA LEU A 173 11.94 18.04 -1.37
C LEU A 173 11.62 17.97 -2.87
N SER A 174 12.52 17.33 -3.64
CA SER A 174 12.24 16.94 -5.03
C SER A 174 11.17 15.86 -5.12
N GLY A 175 10.62 15.62 -6.32
CA GLY A 175 9.63 14.57 -6.55
C GLY A 175 10.13 13.19 -6.12
N GLY A 176 11.35 12.82 -6.47
CA GLY A 176 11.95 11.54 -6.07
C GLY A 176 12.19 11.43 -4.55
N GLU A 177 12.60 12.52 -3.90
CA GLU A 177 12.75 12.56 -2.44
C GLU A 177 11.40 12.41 -1.73
N LYS A 178 10.33 13.05 -2.23
CA LYS A 178 8.97 12.89 -1.71
C LYS A 178 8.49 11.43 -1.81
N VAL A 179 8.71 10.78 -2.94
CA VAL A 179 8.37 9.36 -3.13
C VAL A 179 9.12 8.48 -2.13
N ARG A 180 10.42 8.70 -1.95
CA ARG A 180 11.20 7.96 -0.96
C ARG A 180 10.72 8.19 0.48
N CYS A 181 10.27 9.41 0.82
CA CYS A 181 9.61 9.70 2.10
C CYS A 181 8.30 8.93 2.26
N LEU A 182 7.45 8.90 1.23
CA LEU A 182 6.19 8.14 1.26
C LEU A 182 6.43 6.64 1.45
N LEU A 183 7.41 6.07 0.77
CA LEU A 183 7.78 4.66 0.95
C LEU A 183 8.32 4.40 2.36
N SER A 184 9.10 5.31 2.92
CA SER A 184 9.55 5.25 4.32
C SER A 184 8.36 5.26 5.29
N LYS A 185 7.36 6.11 5.05
CA LYS A 185 6.10 6.16 5.82
C LYS A 185 5.37 4.82 5.76
N MET A 186 5.24 4.22 4.59
CA MET A 186 4.58 2.93 4.44
C MET A 186 5.32 1.80 5.15
N MET A 187 6.66 1.80 5.11
CA MET A 187 7.47 0.81 5.84
C MET A 187 7.34 0.97 7.35
N ILE A 188 7.45 2.20 7.86
CA ILE A 188 7.46 2.46 9.31
C ILE A 188 6.09 2.27 9.95
N SER A 189 5.02 2.42 9.18
CA SER A 189 3.64 2.26 9.67
C SER A 189 3.32 0.84 10.13
N GLY A 190 4.01 -0.16 9.57
CA GLY A 190 3.73 -1.56 9.88
C GLY A 190 2.35 -2.05 9.43
N ALA A 191 1.74 -1.40 8.45
CA ALA A 191 0.43 -1.77 7.93
C ALA A 191 0.45 -3.16 7.26
N ASN A 192 -0.67 -3.87 7.36
CA ASN A 192 -0.85 -5.17 6.73
C ASN A 192 -1.65 -5.12 5.42
N VAL A 193 -2.14 -3.95 5.06
CA VAL A 193 -2.71 -3.63 3.73
C VAL A 193 -1.97 -2.44 3.16
N LEU A 194 -1.39 -2.60 1.97
CA LEU A 194 -0.70 -1.54 1.26
C LEU A 194 -1.50 -1.15 0.03
N ILE A 195 -1.72 0.15 -0.16
CA ILE A 195 -2.42 0.71 -1.31
C ILE A 195 -1.47 1.66 -2.03
N PHE A 196 -1.20 1.40 -3.32
CA PHE A 196 -0.32 2.23 -4.14
C PHE A 196 -1.06 2.75 -5.37
N ASP A 197 -1.05 4.06 -5.55
CA ASP A 197 -1.55 4.71 -6.76
C ASP A 197 -0.39 5.27 -7.58
N GLU A 198 0.01 4.55 -8.64
CA GLU A 198 1.13 4.89 -9.53
C GLU A 198 2.45 5.23 -8.79
N PRO A 199 3.01 4.32 -8.00
CA PRO A 199 4.14 4.63 -7.12
C PRO A 199 5.47 4.84 -7.86
N THR A 200 5.54 4.50 -9.15
CA THR A 200 6.79 4.50 -9.94
C THR A 200 7.04 5.79 -10.71
N ASN A 201 6.09 6.72 -10.73
CA ASN A 201 6.15 7.91 -11.61
C ASN A 201 7.41 8.79 -11.45
N HIS A 202 8.05 8.80 -10.29
CA HIS A 202 9.22 9.63 -10.00
C HIS A 202 10.43 8.81 -9.50
N LEU A 203 10.44 7.52 -9.79
CA LEU A 203 11.51 6.61 -9.39
C LEU A 203 12.45 6.29 -10.57
N ASP A 204 13.74 6.15 -10.27
CA ASP A 204 14.70 5.56 -11.18
C ASP A 204 14.55 4.03 -11.26
N MET A 205 15.23 3.42 -12.22
CA MET A 205 15.13 1.97 -12.49
C MET A 205 15.50 1.11 -11.27
N GLU A 206 16.50 1.53 -10.52
CA GLU A 206 16.95 0.80 -9.34
C GLU A 206 15.93 0.88 -8.22
N SER A 207 15.34 2.04 -8.01
CA SER A 207 14.27 2.22 -7.01
C SER A 207 12.98 1.48 -7.40
N ILE A 208 12.65 1.43 -8.69
CA ILE A 208 11.53 0.61 -9.20
C ILE A 208 11.79 -0.87 -8.91
N THR A 209 12.99 -1.35 -9.17
CA THR A 209 13.38 -2.75 -8.88
C THR A 209 13.28 -3.05 -7.38
N ALA A 210 13.76 -2.16 -6.53
CA ALA A 210 13.68 -2.29 -5.07
C ALA A 210 12.22 -2.31 -4.59
N LEU A 211 11.36 -1.44 -5.14
CA LEU A 211 9.92 -1.43 -4.85
C LEU A 211 9.25 -2.73 -5.28
N ASN A 212 9.52 -3.20 -6.49
CA ASN A 212 8.99 -4.46 -7.01
C ASN A 212 9.34 -5.64 -6.10
N ASN A 213 10.60 -5.73 -5.69
CA ASN A 213 11.03 -6.78 -4.74
C ASN A 213 10.32 -6.67 -3.39
N GLY A 214 10.16 -5.46 -2.86
CA GLY A 214 9.44 -5.21 -1.61
C GLY A 214 7.97 -5.60 -1.68
N MET A 215 7.28 -5.24 -2.77
CA MET A 215 5.88 -5.60 -3.00
C MET A 215 5.69 -7.11 -3.17
N THR A 216 6.55 -7.75 -3.96
CA THR A 216 6.48 -9.20 -4.21
C THR A 216 6.68 -10.03 -2.94
N LYS A 217 7.55 -9.59 -2.03
CA LYS A 217 7.83 -10.28 -0.76
C LYS A 217 6.83 -9.97 0.35
N PHE A 218 6.02 -8.93 0.19
CA PHE A 218 5.10 -8.51 1.24
C PHE A 218 4.08 -9.61 1.56
N PRO A 219 3.96 -10.03 2.83
CA PRO A 219 3.06 -11.13 3.20
C PRO A 219 1.60 -10.70 3.37
N GLY A 220 1.29 -9.41 3.38
CA GLY A 220 -0.06 -8.87 3.51
C GLY A 220 -0.77 -8.68 2.17
N VAL A 221 -1.84 -7.90 2.20
CA VAL A 221 -2.67 -7.57 1.04
C VAL A 221 -2.16 -6.30 0.36
N ILE A 222 -2.14 -6.30 -0.96
CA ILE A 222 -1.80 -5.14 -1.78
C ILE A 222 -2.94 -4.84 -2.74
N LEU A 223 -3.33 -3.54 -2.79
CA LEU A 223 -4.15 -2.96 -3.84
C LEU A 223 -3.29 -1.90 -4.55
N PHE A 224 -3.15 -1.99 -5.85
CA PHE A 224 -2.29 -1.04 -6.55
C PHE A 224 -2.70 -0.80 -7.99
N SER A 225 -2.29 0.35 -8.51
CA SER A 225 -2.25 0.65 -9.93
C SER A 225 -0.83 1.00 -10.32
N SER A 226 -0.39 0.55 -11.49
CA SER A 226 0.92 0.88 -12.05
C SER A 226 0.90 0.76 -13.57
N ARG A 227 1.63 1.65 -14.25
CA ARG A 227 1.92 1.54 -15.68
C ARG A 227 3.12 0.65 -15.96
N ASP A 228 3.86 0.28 -14.91
CA ASP A 228 5.00 -0.64 -15.03
C ASP A 228 4.48 -2.08 -15.15
N HIS A 229 4.60 -2.65 -16.35
CA HIS A 229 4.17 -4.01 -16.66
C HIS A 229 4.83 -5.05 -15.74
N GLN A 230 6.12 -4.89 -15.44
CA GLN A 230 6.86 -5.84 -14.61
C GLN A 230 6.34 -5.92 -13.19
N ILE A 231 6.04 -4.77 -12.58
CA ILE A 231 5.44 -4.73 -11.23
C ILE A 231 4.08 -5.40 -11.22
N VAL A 232 3.22 -5.11 -12.20
CA VAL A 232 1.89 -5.75 -12.30
C VAL A 232 2.03 -7.25 -12.46
N GLN A 233 2.89 -7.71 -13.39
CA GLN A 233 3.08 -9.13 -13.69
C GLN A 233 3.65 -9.91 -12.50
N THR A 234 4.62 -9.37 -11.78
CA THR A 234 5.32 -10.09 -10.70
C THR A 234 4.61 -10.01 -9.35
N THR A 235 3.77 -9.00 -9.14
CA THR A 235 3.11 -8.76 -7.84
C THR A 235 1.68 -9.26 -7.81
N ALA A 236 0.89 -9.01 -8.86
CA ALA A 236 -0.54 -9.29 -8.86
C ALA A 236 -0.86 -10.78 -9.03
N ASN A 237 -1.79 -11.28 -8.23
CA ASN A 237 -2.44 -12.57 -8.41
C ASN A 237 -3.93 -12.44 -8.77
N ARG A 238 -4.42 -11.20 -8.89
CA ARG A 238 -5.79 -10.86 -9.24
C ARG A 238 -5.82 -9.53 -9.97
N ILE A 239 -6.53 -9.50 -11.10
CA ILE A 239 -6.66 -8.31 -11.93
C ILE A 239 -8.10 -7.82 -11.86
N MET A 240 -8.27 -6.54 -11.57
CA MET A 240 -9.54 -5.82 -11.62
C MET A 240 -9.43 -4.69 -12.63
N GLU A 241 -10.15 -4.81 -13.74
CA GLU A 241 -10.20 -3.77 -14.77
C GLU A 241 -11.45 -2.91 -14.61
N ILE A 242 -11.25 -1.61 -14.46
CA ILE A 242 -12.35 -0.64 -14.53
C ILE A 242 -12.44 -0.18 -15.98
N VAL A 243 -13.51 -0.60 -16.67
CA VAL A 243 -13.76 -0.26 -18.05
C VAL A 243 -14.42 1.13 -18.18
N PRO A 244 -14.37 1.78 -19.36
CA PRO A 244 -15.13 3.02 -19.58
C PRO A 244 -16.60 2.86 -19.18
N GLY A 245 -17.16 3.86 -18.47
CA GLY A 245 -18.49 3.78 -17.86
C GLY A 245 -18.50 3.24 -16.44
N GLY A 246 -17.38 2.75 -15.91
CA GLY A 246 -17.18 2.44 -14.49
C GLY A 246 -17.49 1.02 -14.06
N LYS A 247 -17.88 0.13 -14.96
CA LYS A 247 -18.05 -1.30 -14.66
C LYS A 247 -16.70 -1.98 -14.47
N MET A 248 -16.67 -3.06 -13.71
CA MET A 248 -15.42 -3.75 -13.36
C MET A 248 -15.44 -5.21 -13.81
N ILE A 249 -14.31 -5.65 -14.38
CA ILE A 249 -14.00 -7.04 -14.64
C ILE A 249 -13.04 -7.48 -13.53
N ASP A 250 -13.34 -8.60 -12.89
CA ASP A 250 -12.55 -9.16 -11.79
C ASP A 250 -12.15 -10.60 -12.13
N LYS A 251 -10.85 -10.86 -12.18
CA LYS A 251 -10.31 -12.18 -12.52
C LYS A 251 -9.11 -12.52 -11.65
N ILE A 252 -9.13 -13.71 -11.05
CA ILE A 252 -7.98 -14.29 -10.36
C ILE A 252 -7.05 -14.89 -11.42
N THR A 253 -5.99 -14.15 -11.74
CA THR A 253 -5.06 -14.48 -12.82
C THR A 253 -3.81 -13.60 -12.73
N THR A 254 -2.77 -13.97 -13.49
CA THR A 254 -1.62 -13.08 -13.75
C THR A 254 -1.95 -12.05 -14.83
N TYR A 255 -1.12 -11.00 -14.92
CA TYR A 255 -1.40 -9.92 -15.87
C TYR A 255 -1.26 -10.37 -17.33
N ASP A 256 -0.23 -11.16 -17.65
CA ASP A 256 -0.05 -11.66 -19.03
C ASP A 256 -1.20 -12.58 -19.45
N GLU A 257 -1.64 -13.49 -18.57
CA GLU A 257 -2.79 -14.36 -18.85
C GLU A 257 -4.08 -13.54 -19.03
N TYR A 258 -4.25 -12.46 -18.27
CA TYR A 258 -5.38 -11.55 -18.40
C TYR A 258 -5.39 -10.86 -19.78
N LEU A 259 -4.24 -10.35 -20.22
CA LEU A 259 -4.11 -9.66 -21.50
C LEU A 259 -4.33 -10.57 -22.69
N GLU A 260 -3.95 -11.84 -22.60
CA GLU A 260 -4.09 -12.86 -23.64
C GLU A 260 -5.48 -13.50 -23.67
N SER A 261 -6.34 -13.24 -22.68
CA SER A 261 -7.64 -13.89 -22.56
C SER A 261 -8.68 -13.32 -23.51
N ASP A 262 -9.18 -14.14 -24.45
CA ASP A 262 -10.30 -13.82 -25.33
C ASP A 262 -11.60 -13.57 -24.56
N GLU A 263 -11.81 -14.24 -23.43
CA GLU A 263 -12.95 -14.06 -22.55
C GLU A 263 -12.99 -12.63 -21.99
N MET A 264 -11.82 -12.15 -21.50
CA MET A 264 -11.72 -10.80 -20.95
C MET A 264 -11.89 -9.73 -22.02
N ALA A 265 -11.37 -9.96 -23.22
CA ALA A 265 -11.56 -9.08 -24.38
C ALA A 265 -13.05 -8.95 -24.74
N ARG A 266 -13.79 -10.06 -24.75
CA ARG A 266 -15.25 -10.06 -25.01
C ARG A 266 -16.03 -9.35 -23.91
N LYS A 267 -15.72 -9.58 -22.65
CA LYS A 267 -16.36 -8.87 -21.53
C LYS A 267 -16.15 -7.37 -21.62
N ARG A 268 -14.95 -6.95 -21.94
CA ARG A 268 -14.62 -5.52 -22.12
C ARG A 268 -15.47 -4.89 -23.22
N GLN A 269 -15.58 -5.55 -24.36
CA GLN A 269 -16.45 -5.09 -25.47
C GLN A 269 -17.91 -4.99 -25.05
N THR A 270 -18.46 -6.00 -24.38
CA THR A 270 -19.84 -6.02 -23.91
C THR A 270 -20.14 -4.86 -22.98
N TYR A 271 -19.26 -4.56 -22.04
CA TYR A 271 -19.44 -3.47 -21.09
C TYR A 271 -19.31 -2.09 -21.74
N THR A 272 -18.48 -1.96 -22.76
CA THR A 272 -18.34 -0.70 -23.53
C THR A 272 -19.60 -0.40 -24.36
N VAL A 273 -20.16 -1.40 -25.05
CA VAL A 273 -21.36 -1.25 -25.88
C VAL A 273 -22.59 -0.90 -25.03
N GLN A 274 -22.73 -1.47 -23.83
CA GLN A 274 -23.87 -1.15 -22.94
C GLN A 274 -23.88 0.31 -22.46
N ASN A 275 -22.73 0.98 -22.43
CA ASN A 275 -22.65 2.39 -22.04
C ASN A 275 -23.05 3.33 -23.18
N ASP A 276 -22.83 2.93 -24.45
CA ASP A 276 -23.20 3.72 -25.63
C ASP A 276 -24.73 3.70 -25.89
N ASP A 277 -25.46 2.74 -25.33
CA ASP A 277 -26.92 2.60 -25.45
C ASP A 277 -27.71 3.34 -24.33
N GLU A 278 -27.06 3.83 -23.28
CA GLU A 278 -27.66 4.54 -22.13
C GLU A 278 -27.52 6.07 -22.21
N ASP A 279 -26.79 6.62 -23.18
CA ASP A 279 -26.67 8.05 -23.50
C ASP A 279 -27.66 8.45 -24.64
#